data_b7eaeed1cec7d796d21266e2798c6f03
#
_entry.id   b7eaeed1cec7d796d21266e2798c6f03
#
_cell.length_a   1.000
_cell.length_b   1.000
_cell.length_c   1.000
_cell.angle_alpha   90.00
_cell.angle_beta   90.00
_cell.angle_gamma   90.00
#
_symmetry.space_group_name_H-M   'P 1'
#
loop_
_entity.id
_entity.type
_entity.pdbx_description
1 polymer ?
#
loop_
_entity_poly.entity_id
_entity_poly.type
_entity_poly.pdbx_seq_one_letter_code
_entity_poly.pdbx_strand_id
1 'polypeptide(L)'
;MTSPLTIPVAVDIVALTVIKNTLHALVVRRGIEPFKNHLALPGGFLRESEQTEEAAARELEEETGITPPGHLEQLRSYGPEGRDPRGPVLSIAYLLLAPSFSPTRSGGDAAGALWHPVDALLAPTSPLAFDHATILADGVERARSKIEYSPLATSFCGPEFTITQLRTTYEAIWGSALDPRNFHRKATKTASFIEPTGGTVREGAGRPAALYRLVPGVDATAFVLDPPLRRPPAPASSPKSTSAPSTQE
;
A
#
# COMPACT_ATOMS: atom_id res chain seq x y z
N MET A 1 -19.95 36.93 13.59
CA MET A 1 -18.77 36.18 13.08
C MET A 1 -18.69 34.90 13.89
N THR A 2 -18.78 33.74 13.24
CA THR A 2 -18.58 32.44 13.90
C THR A 2 -17.08 32.23 14.11
N SER A 3 -16.69 31.86 15.36
CA SER A 3 -15.30 31.49 15.64
C SER A 3 -14.85 30.29 14.76
N PRO A 4 -13.58 30.25 14.33
CA PRO A 4 -13.07 29.08 13.61
C PRO A 4 -13.16 27.82 14.48
N LEU A 5 -13.45 26.69 13.86
CA LEU A 5 -13.45 25.39 14.51
C LEU A 5 -12.01 24.98 14.85
N THR A 6 -11.75 24.68 16.13
CA THR A 6 -10.47 24.09 16.54
C THR A 6 -10.66 22.60 16.75
N ILE A 7 -9.97 21.78 15.98
CA ILE A 7 -10.02 20.33 16.06
C ILE A 7 -8.62 19.73 16.12
N PRO A 8 -8.41 18.60 16.80
CA PRO A 8 -7.17 17.85 16.73
C PRO A 8 -6.90 17.36 15.30
N VAL A 9 -5.63 17.40 14.90
CA VAL A 9 -5.16 16.84 13.63
C VAL A 9 -4.33 15.59 13.92
N ALA A 10 -4.61 14.52 13.24
CA ALA A 10 -3.86 13.27 13.27
C ALA A 10 -3.25 12.98 11.89
N VAL A 11 -2.28 12.08 11.87
CA VAL A 11 -1.75 11.46 10.65
C VAL A 11 -1.97 9.96 10.72
N ASP A 12 -2.30 9.33 9.58
CA ASP A 12 -2.41 7.87 9.43
C ASP A 12 -1.54 7.43 8.24
N ILE A 13 -0.80 6.33 8.38
CA ILE A 13 0.15 5.89 7.35
C ILE A 13 -0.30 4.55 6.75
N VAL A 14 -0.58 4.54 5.45
CA VAL A 14 -0.76 3.33 4.65
C VAL A 14 0.60 2.90 4.11
N ALA A 15 1.32 2.07 4.85
CA ALA A 15 2.56 1.48 4.38
C ALA A 15 2.26 0.12 3.74
N LEU A 16 2.60 -0.05 2.45
CA LEU A 16 2.33 -1.24 1.66
C LEU A 16 3.63 -1.92 1.23
N THR A 17 3.62 -3.25 1.25
CA THR A 17 4.71 -4.09 0.74
C THR A 17 4.20 -5.36 0.07
N VAL A 18 5.06 -6.05 -0.68
CA VAL A 18 4.77 -7.36 -1.28
C VAL A 18 5.58 -8.42 -0.57
N ILE A 19 4.90 -9.37 0.09
CA ILE A 19 5.50 -10.53 0.78
C ILE A 19 4.93 -11.80 0.15
N LYS A 20 5.79 -12.68 -0.35
CA LYS A 20 5.40 -13.96 -0.98
C LYS A 20 4.28 -13.77 -2.01
N ASN A 21 4.44 -12.81 -2.89
CA ASN A 21 3.49 -12.47 -3.98
C ASN A 21 2.08 -12.05 -3.47
N THR A 22 1.98 -11.53 -2.26
CA THR A 22 0.73 -11.01 -1.69
C THR A 22 0.97 -9.60 -1.18
N LEU A 23 0.01 -8.70 -1.41
CA LEU A 23 0.06 -7.33 -0.91
C LEU A 23 -0.25 -7.31 0.59
N HIS A 24 0.62 -6.69 1.36
CA HIS A 24 0.51 -6.53 2.81
C HIS A 24 0.49 -5.05 3.17
N ALA A 25 -0.23 -4.73 4.22
CA ALA A 25 -0.17 -3.43 4.88
C ALA A 25 0.44 -3.57 6.28
N LEU A 26 1.20 -2.58 6.68
CA LEU A 26 1.73 -2.48 8.04
C LEU A 26 0.61 -2.03 8.97
N VAL A 27 0.42 -2.73 10.06
CA VAL A 27 -0.56 -2.40 11.09
C VAL A 27 0.06 -2.55 12.47
N VAL A 28 -0.49 -1.82 13.43
CA VAL A 28 -0.14 -1.88 14.84
C VAL A 28 -1.33 -2.38 15.65
N ARG A 29 -1.08 -3.03 16.78
CA ARG A 29 -2.14 -3.41 17.71
C ARG A 29 -2.34 -2.29 18.74
N ARG A 30 -3.57 -1.81 18.85
CA ARG A 30 -3.91 -0.75 19.81
C ARG A 30 -3.83 -1.26 21.26
N GLY A 31 -3.09 -0.53 22.10
CA GLY A 31 -2.96 -0.80 23.53
C GLY A 31 -4.03 -0.14 24.40
N ILE A 32 -4.71 0.93 23.87
CA ILE A 32 -5.61 1.80 24.62
C ILE A 32 -7.00 1.92 23.99
N GLU A 33 -7.97 2.36 24.78
CA GLU A 33 -9.31 2.72 24.28
C GLU A 33 -9.30 4.06 23.51
N PRO A 34 -10.21 4.27 22.56
CA PRO A 34 -11.19 3.31 22.04
C PRO A 34 -10.53 2.26 21.14
N PHE A 35 -11.23 1.14 20.89
CA PHE A 35 -10.79 0.03 20.05
C PHE A 35 -9.53 -0.70 20.57
N LYS A 36 -9.36 -0.82 21.87
CA LYS A 36 -8.27 -1.61 22.47
C LYS A 36 -8.24 -3.03 21.88
N ASN A 37 -7.04 -3.53 21.58
CA ASN A 37 -6.76 -4.80 20.91
C ASN A 37 -7.13 -4.91 19.42
N HIS A 38 -7.78 -3.91 18.81
CA HIS A 38 -7.97 -3.86 17.37
C HIS A 38 -6.66 -3.51 16.65
N LEU A 39 -6.60 -3.83 15.38
CA LEU A 39 -5.53 -3.38 14.51
C LEU A 39 -5.79 -1.95 14.06
N ALA A 40 -4.73 -1.20 13.81
CA ALA A 40 -4.81 0.17 13.30
C ALA A 40 -3.69 0.41 12.30
N LEU A 41 -3.85 1.37 11.42
CA LEU A 41 -2.74 1.94 10.68
C LEU A 41 -1.80 2.64 11.65
N PRO A 42 -0.47 2.64 11.44
CA PRO A 42 0.44 3.49 12.20
C PRO A 42 0.02 4.95 12.08
N GLY A 43 0.10 5.69 13.20
CA GLY A 43 -0.32 7.08 13.20
C GLY A 43 -0.61 7.64 14.57
N GLY A 44 -0.71 8.96 14.64
CA GLY A 44 -0.96 9.67 15.88
C GLY A 44 -1.26 11.15 15.67
N PHE A 45 -1.30 11.89 16.76
CA PHE A 45 -1.62 13.30 16.70
C PHE A 45 -0.41 14.16 16.35
N LEU A 46 -0.69 15.23 15.60
CA LEU A 46 0.28 16.27 15.29
C LEU A 46 0.72 16.95 16.59
N ARG A 47 2.02 17.18 16.74
CA ARG A 47 2.61 17.93 17.84
C ARG A 47 2.67 19.43 17.51
N GLU A 48 2.84 20.27 18.52
CA GLU A 48 2.99 21.72 18.33
C GLU A 48 4.20 22.02 17.43
N SER A 49 3.99 22.88 16.44
CA SER A 49 5.01 23.30 15.47
C SER A 49 5.55 22.19 14.52
N GLU A 50 4.92 21.03 14.49
CA GLU A 50 5.29 19.91 13.62
C GLU A 50 4.53 19.97 12.29
N GLN A 51 5.20 19.69 11.17
CA GLN A 51 4.54 19.49 9.88
C GLN A 51 3.92 18.09 9.80
N THR A 52 2.86 17.94 9.03
CA THR A 52 2.13 16.65 8.92
C THR A 52 2.97 15.52 8.36
N GLU A 53 3.91 15.81 7.46
CA GLU A 53 4.84 14.82 6.91
C GLU A 53 5.89 14.39 7.95
N GLU A 54 6.37 15.32 8.78
CA GLU A 54 7.27 15.03 9.89
C GLU A 54 6.58 14.17 10.95
N ALA A 55 5.32 14.48 11.28
CA ALA A 55 4.51 13.67 12.18
C ALA A 55 4.32 12.24 11.64
N ALA A 56 4.02 12.08 10.35
CA ALA A 56 3.85 10.78 9.74
C ALA A 56 5.15 9.94 9.78
N ALA A 57 6.29 10.56 9.50
CA ALA A 57 7.59 9.90 9.58
C ALA A 57 7.92 9.48 11.02
N ARG A 58 7.70 10.37 11.99
CA ARG A 58 7.94 10.14 13.41
C ARG A 58 7.05 9.00 13.96
N GLU A 59 5.74 9.06 13.71
CA GLU A 59 4.80 8.02 14.19
C GLU A 59 5.14 6.65 13.59
N LEU A 60 5.50 6.60 12.31
CA LEU A 60 5.94 5.35 11.68
C LEU A 60 7.17 4.78 12.38
N GLU A 61 8.17 5.63 12.66
CA GLU A 61 9.40 5.19 13.35
C GLU A 61 9.15 4.82 14.81
N GLU A 62 8.39 5.62 15.56
CA GLU A 62 8.07 5.38 16.98
C GLU A 62 7.29 4.07 17.16
N GLU A 63 6.28 3.80 16.34
CA GLU A 63 5.41 2.63 16.47
C GLU A 63 5.95 1.35 15.83
N THR A 64 6.78 1.47 14.79
CA THR A 64 7.18 0.30 13.98
C THR A 64 8.68 0.09 13.89
N GLY A 65 9.49 1.10 14.22
CA GLY A 65 10.93 1.11 14.03
C GLY A 65 11.36 1.23 12.56
N ILE A 66 10.43 1.57 11.67
CA ILE A 66 10.73 1.78 10.24
C ILE A 66 10.95 3.26 9.99
N THR A 67 12.16 3.63 9.59
CA THR A 67 12.44 4.96 9.03
C THR A 67 12.03 4.95 7.56
N PRO A 68 11.16 5.86 7.08
CA PRO A 68 10.73 5.88 5.69
C PRO A 68 11.93 5.95 4.74
N PRO A 69 12.07 5.03 3.76
CA PRO A 69 13.19 5.07 2.81
C PRO A 69 12.89 6.05 1.67
N GLY A 70 12.54 7.28 1.98
CA GLY A 70 12.19 8.28 0.98
C GLY A 70 10.93 9.05 1.32
N HIS A 71 10.23 9.50 0.29
CA HIS A 71 9.10 10.40 0.40
C HIS A 71 7.80 9.68 0.78
N LEU A 72 7.13 10.19 1.82
CA LEU A 72 5.74 9.88 2.14
C LEU A 72 4.84 10.70 1.22
N GLU A 73 3.98 10.05 0.45
CA GLU A 73 3.02 10.75 -0.40
C GLU A 73 1.73 11.01 0.36
N GLN A 74 1.30 12.26 0.43
CA GLN A 74 -0.01 12.57 1.00
C GLN A 74 -1.12 11.93 0.16
N LEU A 75 -1.96 11.12 0.79
CA LEU A 75 -3.08 10.44 0.15
C LEU A 75 -4.29 11.38 0.05
N ARG A 76 -4.91 11.69 1.19
CA ARG A 76 -5.97 12.70 1.35
C ARG A 76 -6.27 12.92 2.83
N SER A 77 -7.20 13.85 3.14
CA SER A 77 -7.73 14.07 4.49
C SER A 77 -9.05 13.33 4.71
N TYR A 78 -9.33 12.93 5.96
CA TYR A 78 -10.50 12.21 6.42
C TYR A 78 -11.10 12.87 7.68
N GLY A 79 -12.40 12.91 7.76
CA GLY A 79 -13.09 13.53 8.87
C GLY A 79 -13.57 14.94 8.56
N PRO A 80 -13.83 15.79 9.61
CA PRO A 80 -13.60 15.53 11.05
C PRO A 80 -14.65 14.71 11.76
N GLU A 81 -15.88 14.60 11.24
CA GLU A 81 -17.01 13.99 11.95
C GLU A 81 -17.13 12.48 11.74
N GLY A 82 -17.53 11.78 12.80
CA GLY A 82 -17.93 10.38 12.75
C GLY A 82 -16.82 9.34 12.68
N ARG A 83 -15.53 9.75 12.54
CA ARG A 83 -14.41 8.83 12.47
C ARG A 83 -13.89 8.36 13.83
N ASP A 84 -13.92 9.22 14.84
CA ASP A 84 -13.44 8.95 16.19
C ASP A 84 -14.58 9.14 17.20
N PRO A 85 -14.90 8.12 18.03
CA PRO A 85 -15.98 8.23 19.02
C PRO A 85 -15.68 9.24 20.15
N ARG A 86 -14.44 9.70 20.30
CA ARG A 86 -14.04 10.70 21.31
C ARG A 86 -14.41 12.14 20.90
N GLY A 87 -14.65 12.37 19.59
CA GLY A 87 -15.00 13.70 19.07
C GLY A 87 -14.46 13.94 17.66
N PRO A 88 -14.60 15.17 17.14
CA PRO A 88 -14.15 15.50 15.80
C PRO A 88 -12.62 15.49 15.73
N VAL A 89 -12.07 14.73 14.78
CA VAL A 89 -10.63 14.62 14.48
C VAL A 89 -10.45 14.67 12.97
N LEU A 90 -9.56 15.52 12.47
CA LEU A 90 -9.12 15.52 11.09
C LEU A 90 -7.89 14.61 10.96
N SER A 91 -7.91 13.62 10.11
CA SER A 91 -6.70 12.87 9.77
C SER A 91 -6.20 13.22 8.38
N ILE A 92 -4.88 13.36 8.26
CA ILE A 92 -4.16 13.49 6.99
C ILE A 92 -3.42 12.19 6.76
N ALA A 93 -3.90 11.40 5.78
CA ALA A 93 -3.30 10.10 5.49
C ALA A 93 -2.15 10.21 4.49
N TYR A 94 -1.15 9.34 4.68
CA TYR A 94 0.04 9.21 3.83
C TYR A 94 0.16 7.80 3.28
N LEU A 95 0.70 7.68 2.07
CA LEU A 95 1.03 6.41 1.42
C LEU A 95 2.55 6.23 1.38
N LEU A 96 3.00 5.06 1.81
CA LEU A 96 4.37 4.59 1.66
C LEU A 96 4.37 3.26 0.90
N LEU A 97 5.06 3.21 -0.24
CA LEU A 97 5.36 1.96 -0.94
C LEU A 97 6.79 1.56 -0.57
N ALA A 98 6.93 0.51 0.23
CA ALA A 98 8.20 0.12 0.80
C ALA A 98 8.60 -1.30 0.36
N PRO A 99 9.86 -1.55 -0.03
CA PRO A 99 10.36 -2.91 -0.07
C PRO A 99 10.24 -3.54 1.33
N SER A 100 10.12 -4.87 1.38
CA SER A 100 9.86 -5.62 2.62
C SER A 100 10.90 -5.28 3.71
N PHE A 101 10.49 -4.49 4.70
CA PHE A 101 11.23 -4.30 5.94
C PHE A 101 10.65 -5.20 7.02
N SER A 102 11.50 -5.80 7.84
CA SER A 102 11.03 -6.38 9.08
C SER A 102 10.77 -5.24 10.07
N PRO A 103 9.55 -5.10 10.61
CA PRO A 103 9.33 -4.18 11.72
C PRO A 103 10.25 -4.60 12.86
N THR A 104 11.04 -3.66 13.38
CA THR A 104 12.12 -3.99 14.32
C THR A 104 11.77 -3.68 15.78
N ARG A 105 10.67 -3.00 16.03
CA ARG A 105 10.24 -2.60 17.39
C ARG A 105 8.74 -2.71 17.59
N SER A 106 8.36 -3.10 18.81
CA SER A 106 7.14 -2.68 19.44
C SER A 106 7.53 -1.48 20.32
N GLY A 107 7.06 -0.28 19.97
CA GLY A 107 7.37 0.94 20.74
C GLY A 107 6.10 1.57 21.29
N GLY A 108 6.18 2.24 22.44
CA GLY A 108 5.09 3.00 23.03
C GLY A 108 3.87 2.15 23.38
N ASP A 109 2.67 2.68 23.10
CA ASP A 109 1.37 2.05 23.34
C ASP A 109 1.01 0.96 22.33
N ALA A 110 1.85 0.72 21.31
CA ALA A 110 1.64 -0.31 20.29
C ALA A 110 2.18 -1.66 20.77
N ALA A 111 1.32 -2.65 20.89
CA ALA A 111 1.67 -4.02 21.31
C ALA A 111 2.39 -4.84 20.22
N GLY A 112 2.91 -4.20 19.19
CA GLY A 112 3.68 -4.79 18.09
C GLY A 112 3.17 -4.37 16.71
N ALA A 113 4.10 -4.02 15.83
CA ALA A 113 3.84 -3.78 14.42
C ALA A 113 3.98 -5.08 13.63
N LEU A 114 3.08 -5.31 12.67
CA LEU A 114 3.09 -6.50 11.82
C LEU A 114 2.61 -6.20 10.40
N TRP A 115 3.18 -6.92 9.43
CA TRP A 115 2.67 -6.95 8.07
C TRP A 115 1.48 -7.92 7.98
N HIS A 116 0.33 -7.42 7.54
CA HIS A 116 -0.89 -8.21 7.44
C HIS A 116 -1.43 -8.19 6.00
N PRO A 117 -1.90 -9.34 5.45
CA PRO A 117 -2.48 -9.38 4.11
C PRO A 117 -3.62 -8.36 3.96
N VAL A 118 -3.56 -7.53 2.91
CA VAL A 118 -4.55 -6.48 2.64
C VAL A 118 -5.96 -7.05 2.52
N ASP A 119 -6.13 -8.19 1.84
CA ASP A 119 -7.45 -8.80 1.64
C ASP A 119 -8.12 -9.19 2.96
N ALA A 120 -7.33 -9.62 3.96
CA ALA A 120 -7.86 -9.93 5.29
C ALA A 120 -8.23 -8.66 6.08
N LEU A 121 -7.48 -7.57 5.90
CA LEU A 121 -7.78 -6.27 6.53
C LEU A 121 -9.01 -5.59 5.92
N LEU A 122 -9.29 -5.82 4.64
CA LEU A 122 -10.44 -5.25 3.93
C LEU A 122 -11.65 -6.21 3.86
N ALA A 123 -11.59 -7.36 4.52
CA ALA A 123 -12.72 -8.27 4.63
C ALA A 123 -13.90 -7.62 5.40
N PRO A 124 -15.15 -8.06 5.18
CA PRO A 124 -16.33 -7.53 5.90
C PRO A 124 -16.21 -7.59 7.42
N THR A 125 -15.42 -8.53 7.94
CA THR A 125 -15.11 -8.71 9.37
C THR A 125 -13.79 -8.06 9.74
N SER A 126 -13.43 -6.94 9.10
CA SER A 126 -12.17 -6.25 9.32
C SER A 126 -11.90 -5.99 10.80
N PRO A 127 -10.70 -6.32 11.30
CA PRO A 127 -10.30 -6.01 12.67
C PRO A 127 -9.77 -4.58 12.84
N LEU A 128 -9.88 -3.74 11.82
CA LEU A 128 -9.34 -2.38 11.85
C LEU A 128 -10.20 -1.44 12.68
N ALA A 129 -9.55 -0.61 13.47
CA ALA A 129 -10.15 0.43 14.28
C ALA A 129 -10.58 1.64 13.40
N PHE A 130 -11.48 2.45 13.91
CA PHE A 130 -11.92 3.70 13.30
C PHE A 130 -12.41 3.50 11.84
N ASP A 131 -12.06 4.45 10.98
CA ASP A 131 -12.26 4.42 9.53
C ASP A 131 -11.03 3.89 8.75
N HIS A 132 -10.10 3.23 9.44
CA HIS A 132 -8.83 2.77 8.84
C HIS A 132 -9.01 1.79 7.69
N ALA A 133 -10.12 1.05 7.63
CA ALA A 133 -10.44 0.21 6.47
C ALA A 133 -10.68 1.06 5.21
N THR A 134 -11.34 2.22 5.35
CA THR A 134 -11.55 3.15 4.24
C THR A 134 -10.24 3.78 3.79
N ILE A 135 -9.42 4.23 4.74
CA ILE A 135 -8.10 4.83 4.47
C ILE A 135 -7.20 3.81 3.74
N LEU A 136 -7.18 2.56 4.23
CA LEU A 136 -6.41 1.48 3.61
C LEU A 136 -6.88 1.19 2.18
N ALA A 137 -8.20 1.11 1.95
CA ALA A 137 -8.76 0.87 0.61
C ALA A 137 -8.35 1.97 -0.38
N ASP A 138 -8.44 3.24 0.01
CA ASP A 138 -8.02 4.38 -0.80
C ASP A 138 -6.50 4.35 -1.10
N GLY A 139 -5.68 3.98 -0.10
CA GLY A 139 -4.23 3.84 -0.27
C GLY A 139 -3.85 2.70 -1.22
N VAL A 140 -4.54 1.57 -1.13
CA VAL A 140 -4.36 0.44 -2.06
C VAL A 140 -4.71 0.84 -3.48
N GLU A 141 -5.83 1.55 -3.69
CA GLU A 141 -6.22 1.99 -5.02
C GLU A 141 -5.26 3.05 -5.58
N ARG A 142 -4.73 3.94 -4.73
CA ARG A 142 -3.67 4.88 -5.12
C ARG A 142 -2.40 4.14 -5.57
N ALA A 143 -1.98 3.11 -4.83
CA ALA A 143 -0.82 2.29 -5.18
C ALA A 143 -1.02 1.57 -6.52
N ARG A 144 -2.20 0.98 -6.74
CA ARG A 144 -2.59 0.34 -8.00
C ARG A 144 -2.51 1.29 -9.18
N SER A 145 -3.03 2.50 -9.02
CA SER A 145 -2.97 3.53 -10.05
C SER A 145 -1.53 3.97 -10.33
N LYS A 146 -0.72 4.19 -9.30
CA LYS A 146 0.66 4.68 -9.47
C LYS A 146 1.52 3.74 -10.29
N ILE A 147 1.46 2.43 -10.05
CA ILE A 147 2.28 1.47 -10.78
C ILE A 147 1.87 1.30 -12.24
N GLU A 148 0.71 1.82 -12.68
CA GLU A 148 0.35 1.82 -14.11
C GLU A 148 1.29 2.68 -14.94
N TYR A 149 1.70 3.83 -14.39
CA TYR A 149 2.48 4.85 -15.10
C TYR A 149 3.79 5.23 -14.44
N SER A 150 4.19 4.54 -13.38
CA SER A 150 5.51 4.73 -12.76
C SER A 150 6.25 3.41 -12.57
N PRO A 151 7.57 3.43 -12.54
CA PRO A 151 8.38 2.22 -12.32
C PRO A 151 8.42 1.76 -10.85
N LEU A 152 7.61 2.31 -9.95
CA LEU A 152 7.62 2.03 -8.51
C LEU A 152 7.54 0.54 -8.16
N ALA A 153 6.89 -0.27 -8.99
CA ALA A 153 6.84 -1.73 -8.78
C ALA A 153 8.25 -2.37 -8.74
N THR A 154 9.25 -1.78 -9.40
CA THR A 154 10.63 -2.31 -9.37
C THR A 154 11.27 -2.21 -8.00
N SER A 155 10.84 -1.25 -7.15
CA SER A 155 11.35 -1.08 -5.79
C SER A 155 11.09 -2.31 -4.90
N PHE A 156 10.11 -3.14 -5.23
CA PHE A 156 9.80 -4.38 -4.51
C PHE A 156 10.61 -5.58 -4.99
N CYS A 157 11.35 -5.47 -6.09
CA CYS A 157 12.06 -6.57 -6.73
C CYS A 157 13.54 -6.69 -6.36
N GLY A 158 14.07 -5.70 -5.64
CA GLY A 158 15.52 -5.59 -5.42
C GLY A 158 16.26 -4.94 -6.60
N PRO A 159 17.61 -4.83 -6.53
CA PRO A 159 18.40 -4.09 -7.54
C PRO A 159 18.43 -4.78 -8.91
N GLU A 160 18.38 -6.10 -8.94
CA GLU A 160 18.24 -6.92 -10.15
C GLU A 160 17.11 -7.92 -9.97
N PHE A 161 16.34 -8.15 -11.03
CA PHE A 161 15.16 -9.01 -10.99
C PHE A 161 14.88 -9.68 -12.35
N THR A 162 14.13 -10.76 -12.31
CA THR A 162 13.57 -11.38 -13.52
C THR A 162 12.25 -10.71 -13.93
N ILE A 163 11.87 -10.83 -15.21
CA ILE A 163 10.53 -10.37 -15.65
C ILE A 163 9.42 -11.10 -14.89
N THR A 164 9.64 -12.34 -14.48
CA THR A 164 8.68 -13.10 -13.68
C THR A 164 8.49 -12.47 -12.31
N GLN A 165 9.56 -12.12 -11.61
CA GLN A 165 9.48 -11.43 -10.32
C GLN A 165 8.77 -10.07 -10.44
N LEU A 166 9.11 -9.27 -11.44
CA LEU A 166 8.42 -8.01 -11.70
C LEU A 166 6.92 -8.24 -11.99
N ARG A 167 6.57 -9.22 -12.84
CA ARG A 167 5.18 -9.55 -13.13
C ARG A 167 4.41 -9.94 -11.88
N THR A 168 4.96 -10.83 -11.06
CA THR A 168 4.29 -11.26 -9.81
C THR A 168 4.11 -10.12 -8.81
N THR A 169 5.00 -9.12 -8.81
CA THR A 169 4.82 -7.89 -8.04
C THR A 169 3.62 -7.08 -8.53
N TYR A 170 3.49 -6.88 -9.85
CA TYR A 170 2.31 -6.23 -10.43
C TYR A 170 1.02 -7.00 -10.12
N GLU A 171 1.04 -8.33 -10.25
CA GLU A 171 -0.10 -9.20 -9.93
C GLU A 171 -0.51 -9.08 -8.47
N ALA A 172 0.44 -9.05 -7.54
CA ALA A 172 0.18 -8.88 -6.11
C ALA A 172 -0.49 -7.54 -5.79
N ILE A 173 -0.01 -6.44 -6.40
CA ILE A 173 -0.55 -5.10 -6.13
C ILE A 173 -1.90 -4.91 -6.83
N TRP A 174 -2.05 -5.32 -8.09
CA TRP A 174 -3.29 -5.19 -8.85
C TRP A 174 -4.38 -6.19 -8.44
N GLY A 175 -4.01 -7.29 -7.76
CA GLY A 175 -4.92 -8.35 -7.36
C GLY A 175 -5.47 -9.14 -8.55
N SER A 176 -4.74 -9.21 -9.66
CA SER A 176 -5.16 -9.89 -10.89
C SER A 176 -3.99 -10.51 -11.64
N ALA A 177 -4.22 -11.70 -12.22
CA ALA A 177 -3.23 -12.39 -13.02
C ALA A 177 -2.96 -11.67 -14.36
N LEU A 178 -1.71 -11.70 -14.80
CA LEU A 178 -1.25 -11.08 -16.04
C LEU A 178 -0.76 -12.14 -17.01
N ASP A 179 -1.08 -12.00 -18.31
CA ASP A 179 -0.50 -12.85 -19.34
C ASP A 179 1.03 -12.64 -19.39
N PRO A 180 1.83 -13.70 -19.18
CA PRO A 180 3.29 -13.58 -19.08
C PRO A 180 3.94 -13.04 -20.35
N ARG A 181 3.46 -13.40 -21.53
CA ARG A 181 4.03 -12.96 -22.82
C ARG A 181 3.75 -11.49 -23.08
N ASN A 182 2.52 -11.08 -22.83
CA ASN A 182 2.11 -9.70 -23.02
C ASN A 182 2.82 -8.77 -22.02
N PHE A 183 2.91 -9.18 -20.74
CA PHE A 183 3.64 -8.42 -19.73
C PHE A 183 5.12 -8.28 -20.10
N HIS A 184 5.81 -9.38 -20.45
CA HIS A 184 7.20 -9.36 -20.90
C HIS A 184 7.39 -8.36 -22.06
N ARG A 185 6.55 -8.46 -23.10
CA ARG A 185 6.62 -7.56 -24.25
C ARG A 185 6.41 -6.10 -23.87
N LYS A 186 5.45 -5.79 -23.00
CA LYS A 186 5.19 -4.43 -22.54
C LYS A 186 6.37 -3.91 -21.72
N ALA A 187 6.79 -4.61 -20.68
CA ALA A 187 7.87 -4.20 -19.80
C ALA A 187 9.18 -3.91 -20.54
N THR A 188 9.56 -4.79 -21.49
CA THR A 188 10.81 -4.66 -22.25
C THR A 188 10.73 -3.66 -23.41
N LYS A 189 9.53 -3.24 -23.85
CA LYS A 189 9.34 -2.24 -24.92
C LYS A 189 9.06 -0.84 -24.40
N THR A 190 8.68 -0.69 -23.13
CA THR A 190 8.47 0.63 -22.52
C THR A 190 9.82 1.33 -22.36
N ALA A 191 9.96 2.49 -22.97
CA ALA A 191 11.19 3.26 -22.97
C ALA A 191 11.57 3.67 -21.54
N SER A 192 12.87 3.65 -21.25
CA SER A 192 13.44 4.07 -19.96
C SER A 192 12.84 3.38 -18.72
N PHE A 193 12.23 2.21 -18.89
CA PHE A 193 11.69 1.45 -17.78
C PHE A 193 12.72 0.48 -17.21
N ILE A 194 13.05 -0.56 -17.94
CA ILE A 194 14.00 -1.59 -17.51
C ILE A 194 15.00 -1.91 -18.61
N GLU A 195 16.20 -2.30 -18.22
CA GLU A 195 17.27 -2.77 -19.13
C GLU A 195 17.84 -4.10 -18.68
N PRO A 196 18.31 -4.97 -19.61
CA PRO A 196 18.99 -6.19 -19.24
C PRO A 196 20.36 -5.90 -18.62
N THR A 197 20.72 -6.63 -17.56
CA THR A 197 22.03 -6.51 -16.90
C THR A 197 23.09 -7.39 -17.56
N GLY A 198 22.72 -8.31 -18.45
CA GLY A 198 23.57 -9.34 -19.01
C GLY A 198 23.69 -10.57 -18.09
N GLY A 199 23.24 -10.47 -16.83
CA GLY A 199 23.20 -11.57 -15.88
C GLY A 199 22.04 -12.55 -16.15
N THR A 200 22.15 -13.74 -15.58
CA THR A 200 21.08 -14.74 -15.55
C THR A 200 20.99 -15.38 -14.18
N VAL A 201 19.79 -15.79 -13.78
CA VAL A 201 19.55 -16.57 -12.56
C VAL A 201 18.84 -17.86 -12.90
N ARG A 202 19.18 -18.96 -12.22
CA ARG A 202 18.50 -20.24 -12.35
C ARG A 202 17.55 -20.45 -11.18
N GLU A 203 16.26 -20.38 -11.42
CA GLU A 203 15.21 -20.70 -10.46
C GLU A 203 14.68 -22.11 -10.75
N GLY A 204 15.13 -23.09 -9.95
CA GLY A 204 14.77 -24.52 -10.15
C GLY A 204 15.43 -25.18 -11.34
N ALA A 205 14.76 -26.20 -11.93
CA ALA A 205 15.26 -27.02 -13.04
C ALA A 205 15.08 -26.40 -14.43
N GLY A 206 14.53 -25.18 -14.52
CA GLY A 206 14.22 -24.52 -15.78
C GLY A 206 15.42 -23.88 -16.49
N ARG A 207 15.17 -23.31 -17.67
CA ARG A 207 16.16 -22.48 -18.38
C ARG A 207 16.50 -21.26 -17.54
N PRO A 208 17.80 -20.84 -17.48
CA PRO A 208 18.18 -19.60 -16.82
C PRO A 208 17.36 -18.40 -17.31
N ALA A 209 16.86 -17.61 -16.36
CA ALA A 209 16.11 -16.38 -16.63
C ALA A 209 17.06 -15.19 -16.70
N ALA A 210 16.87 -14.29 -17.67
CA ALA A 210 17.64 -13.06 -17.79
C ALA A 210 17.30 -12.11 -16.64
N LEU A 211 18.33 -11.40 -16.12
CA LEU A 211 18.21 -10.37 -15.12
C LEU A 211 18.06 -8.99 -15.77
N TYR A 212 17.20 -8.18 -15.16
CA TYR A 212 16.91 -6.79 -15.53
C TYR A 212 17.08 -5.90 -14.30
N ARG A 213 17.22 -4.62 -14.54
CA ARG A 213 17.21 -3.57 -13.52
C ARG A 213 16.40 -2.36 -14.02
N LEU A 214 16.02 -1.48 -13.12
CA LEU A 214 15.53 -0.15 -13.49
C LEU A 214 16.63 0.59 -14.26
N VAL A 215 16.28 1.31 -15.33
CA VAL A 215 17.26 2.10 -16.09
C VAL A 215 17.96 3.09 -15.14
N PRO A 216 19.32 3.13 -15.12
CA PRO A 216 20.04 4.03 -14.23
C PRO A 216 19.69 5.50 -14.44
N GLY A 217 19.57 6.24 -13.32
CA GLY A 217 19.21 7.66 -13.33
C GLY A 217 17.69 7.92 -13.41
N VAL A 218 16.86 6.88 -13.55
CA VAL A 218 15.40 7.01 -13.48
C VAL A 218 14.98 7.05 -12.02
N ASP A 219 14.33 8.14 -11.61
CA ASP A 219 13.65 8.24 -10.32
C ASP A 219 12.29 7.52 -10.42
N ALA A 220 12.15 6.40 -9.71
CA ALA A 220 10.92 5.61 -9.74
C ALA A 220 9.69 6.35 -9.21
N THR A 221 9.87 7.40 -8.42
CA THR A 221 8.78 8.19 -7.83
C THR A 221 8.29 9.30 -8.76
N ALA A 222 9.17 9.85 -9.58
CA ALA A 222 8.92 11.02 -10.44
C ALA A 222 8.76 10.65 -11.93
N PHE A 223 9.35 9.51 -12.37
CA PHE A 223 9.33 9.12 -13.77
C PHE A 223 7.95 8.60 -14.22
N VAL A 224 7.51 9.03 -15.40
CA VAL A 224 6.25 8.57 -16.01
C VAL A 224 6.53 7.62 -17.16
N LEU A 225 5.98 6.39 -17.07
CA LEU A 225 6.09 5.38 -18.12
C LEU A 225 5.26 5.76 -19.35
N ASP A 226 5.85 5.73 -20.53
CA ASP A 226 5.19 5.94 -21.80
C ASP A 226 5.58 4.82 -22.80
N PRO A 227 4.65 3.97 -23.22
CA PRO A 227 3.24 3.87 -22.79
C PRO A 227 3.09 3.26 -21.38
N PRO A 228 2.01 3.57 -20.64
CA PRO A 228 1.76 3.03 -19.31
C PRO A 228 1.46 1.52 -19.33
N LEU A 229 1.78 0.85 -18.22
CA LEU A 229 1.44 -0.57 -17.99
C LEU A 229 0.00 -0.64 -17.44
N ARG A 230 -1.00 -0.66 -18.29
CA ARG A 230 -2.41 -0.61 -17.85
C ARG A 230 -2.84 -1.84 -17.06
N ARG A 231 -3.50 -1.62 -15.93
CA ARG A 231 -4.16 -2.65 -15.13
C ARG A 231 -5.29 -3.31 -15.95
N PRO A 232 -5.44 -4.65 -15.87
CA PRO A 232 -6.62 -5.32 -16.42
C PRO A 232 -7.91 -4.79 -15.77
N PRO A 233 -9.04 -4.74 -16.50
CA PRO A 233 -10.31 -4.41 -15.88
C PRO A 233 -10.63 -5.41 -14.76
N ALA A 234 -11.26 -4.95 -13.68
CA ALA A 234 -11.72 -5.83 -12.63
C ALA A 234 -12.64 -6.92 -13.22
N PRO A 235 -12.54 -8.18 -12.74
CA PRO A 235 -13.47 -9.21 -13.18
C PRO A 235 -14.90 -8.73 -12.91
N ALA A 236 -15.79 -8.86 -13.93
CA ALA A 236 -17.19 -8.48 -13.80
C ALA A 236 -17.78 -9.21 -12.59
N SER A 237 -18.29 -8.47 -11.61
CA SER A 237 -19.01 -9.06 -10.49
C SER A 237 -20.19 -9.86 -11.05
N SER A 238 -20.19 -11.18 -10.84
CA SER A 238 -21.33 -12.03 -11.23
C SER A 238 -22.59 -11.45 -10.63
N PRO A 239 -23.69 -11.28 -11.41
CA PRO A 239 -24.92 -10.74 -10.88
C PRO A 239 -25.40 -11.66 -9.74
N LYS A 240 -25.65 -11.07 -8.56
CA LYS A 240 -26.30 -11.78 -7.45
C LYS A 240 -27.60 -12.37 -7.99
N SER A 241 -27.72 -13.70 -8.00
CA SER A 241 -28.99 -14.36 -8.32
C SER A 241 -30.04 -13.87 -7.33
N THR A 242 -30.96 -13.05 -7.82
CA THR A 242 -32.15 -12.64 -7.09
C THR A 242 -33.04 -13.90 -7.00
N SER A 243 -32.97 -14.58 -5.85
CA SER A 243 -33.97 -15.61 -5.54
C SER A 243 -35.32 -14.94 -5.40
N ALA A 244 -36.21 -15.24 -6.34
CA ALA A 244 -37.62 -14.83 -6.27
C ALA A 244 -38.26 -15.40 -5.00
N PRO A 245 -39.16 -14.66 -4.31
CA PRO A 245 -39.93 -15.19 -3.20
C PRO A 245 -40.91 -16.23 -3.74
N SER A 246 -40.82 -17.46 -3.24
CA SER A 246 -41.82 -18.49 -3.45
C SER A 246 -43.11 -18.08 -2.78
N THR A 247 -44.12 -17.75 -3.58
CA THR A 247 -45.52 -17.62 -3.17
C THR A 247 -46.01 -19.02 -2.80
N GLN A 248 -46.32 -19.22 -1.53
CA GLN A 248 -47.16 -20.36 -1.09
C GLN A 248 -48.59 -19.88 -1.03
N GLU A 249 -49.47 -20.61 -1.77
CA GLU A 249 -50.90 -20.64 -1.56
C GLU A 249 -51.27 -21.41 -0.30
#